data_4c1473970dfbf76fe3db5f1e2b67f9f9
#
_entry.id   4c1473970dfbf76fe3db5f1e2b67f9f9
#
_cell.length_a   1.000
_cell.length_b   1.000
_cell.length_c   1.000
_cell.angle_alpha   90.00
_cell.angle_beta   90.00
_cell.angle_gamma   90.00
#
_symmetry.space_group_name_H-M   'P 1'
#
loop_
_entity.id
_entity.type
_entity.pdbx_description
1 polymer ?
#
loop_
_entity_poly.entity_id
_entity_poly.type
_entity_poly.pdbx_seq_one_letter_code
_entity_poly.pdbx_strand_id
1 'polypeptide(L)'
;MFRTNYEILGLNARLLGITLNHQSNGRSDPLSRSWNRAILNLGFERDNLALMIRPWYRFDENAKDDNNPDIKDYVGRGDITAFYRKDDHDFSLMLRHSLKDGDDSHGAVQFDWSFPIHGKLRGQFQLFDGYGESLIDYNHRATYVGVWVS
;
A
#
# COMPACT_ATOMS: atom_id res chain seq x y z
N MET A 1 17.59 4.04 6.43
CA MET A 1 17.30 4.10 4.97
C MET A 1 18.62 4.29 4.24
N PHE A 2 18.94 3.41 3.32
CA PHE A 2 20.20 3.43 2.58
C PHE A 2 19.89 3.63 1.09
N ARG A 3 20.69 4.48 0.43
CA ARG A 3 20.68 4.58 -1.02
C ARG A 3 21.67 3.57 -1.58
N THR A 4 21.29 2.86 -2.62
CA THR A 4 22.13 1.88 -3.31
C THR A 4 22.31 2.28 -4.78
N ASN A 5 23.31 1.71 -5.44
CA ASN A 5 23.57 1.95 -6.87
C ASN A 5 23.76 0.63 -7.63
N TYR A 6 23.08 -0.41 -7.19
CA TYR A 6 23.12 -1.71 -7.87
C TYR A 6 22.03 -1.77 -8.94
N GLU A 7 22.36 -2.37 -10.09
CA GLU A 7 21.40 -2.69 -11.14
C GLU A 7 20.94 -4.15 -10.99
N ILE A 8 19.63 -4.37 -11.00
CA ILE A 8 19.00 -5.67 -10.93
C ILE A 8 17.93 -5.75 -12.02
N LEU A 9 18.06 -6.68 -12.96
CA LEU A 9 17.12 -6.87 -14.08
C LEU A 9 16.86 -5.59 -14.88
N GLY A 10 17.87 -4.75 -15.08
CA GLY A 10 17.76 -3.48 -15.80
C GLY A 10 17.11 -2.35 -15.01
N LEU A 11 16.85 -2.54 -13.70
CA LEU A 11 16.36 -1.53 -12.79
C LEU A 11 17.47 -1.13 -11.82
N ASN A 12 17.59 0.15 -11.55
CA ASN A 12 18.52 0.66 -10.54
C ASN A 12 17.89 0.51 -9.16
N ALA A 13 18.49 -0.31 -8.29
CA ALA A 13 18.12 -0.36 -6.88
C ALA A 13 18.54 0.96 -6.21
N ARG A 14 17.58 1.74 -5.70
CA ARG A 14 17.83 3.08 -5.14
C ARG A 14 17.58 3.16 -3.66
N LEU A 15 16.73 2.30 -3.15
CA LEU A 15 16.26 2.35 -1.78
C LEU A 15 16.28 0.98 -1.13
N LEU A 16 16.88 0.92 0.06
CA LEU A 16 16.73 -0.18 1.01
C LEU A 16 16.45 0.42 2.39
N GLY A 17 15.37 -0.01 3.03
CA GLY A 17 15.03 0.51 4.34
C GLY A 17 14.12 -0.43 5.13
N ILE A 18 14.14 -0.29 6.45
CA ILE A 18 13.22 -0.96 7.36
C ILE A 18 12.41 0.11 8.09
N THR A 19 11.10 -0.10 8.19
CA THR A 19 10.17 0.76 8.92
C THR A 19 9.48 -0.07 9.99
N LEU A 20 9.49 0.41 11.23
CA LEU A 20 8.58 -0.07 12.28
C LEU A 20 7.34 0.80 12.24
N ASN A 21 6.19 0.20 12.08
CA ASN A 21 4.92 0.89 11.92
C ASN A 21 3.91 0.41 12.95
N HIS A 22 3.33 1.36 13.68
CA HIS A 22 2.12 1.18 14.46
C HIS A 22 0.98 1.91 13.76
N GLN A 23 -0.14 1.22 13.56
CA GLN A 23 -1.34 1.81 12.99
C GLN A 23 -2.54 1.48 13.88
N SER A 24 -3.32 2.49 14.24
CA SER A 24 -4.56 2.33 14.98
C SER A 24 -5.64 3.26 14.42
N ASN A 25 -6.91 2.90 14.64
CA ASN A 25 -8.04 3.74 14.23
C ASN A 25 -8.49 4.73 15.33
N GLY A 26 -7.80 4.75 16.48
CA GLY A 26 -8.07 5.67 17.59
C GLY A 26 -9.43 5.47 18.28
N ARG A 27 -10.09 4.33 18.07
CA ARG A 27 -11.39 4.02 18.71
C ARG A 27 -11.21 3.09 19.91
N SER A 28 -12.17 3.12 20.83
CA SER A 28 -12.27 2.16 21.94
C SER A 28 -13.02 0.90 21.51
N ASP A 29 -12.95 -0.17 22.33
CA ASP A 29 -13.68 -1.41 22.11
C ASP A 29 -15.20 -1.19 22.04
N PRO A 30 -15.92 -1.97 21.22
CA PRO A 30 -15.45 -3.06 20.35
C PRO A 30 -14.98 -2.59 18.95
N LEU A 31 -14.85 -1.29 18.69
CA LEU A 31 -14.48 -0.71 17.39
C LEU A 31 -12.98 -0.43 17.27
N SER A 32 -12.21 -0.72 18.34
CA SER A 32 -10.76 -0.59 18.31
C SER A 32 -10.13 -1.52 17.28
N ARG A 33 -9.21 -1.01 16.49
CA ARG A 33 -8.35 -1.80 15.58
C ARG A 33 -6.96 -1.23 15.60
N SER A 34 -5.99 -2.09 15.84
CA SER A 34 -4.57 -1.71 15.81
C SER A 34 -3.71 -2.87 15.34
N TRP A 35 -2.55 -2.57 14.81
CA TRP A 35 -1.53 -3.56 14.53
C TRP A 35 -0.15 -2.95 14.43
N ASN A 36 0.86 -3.79 14.72
CA ASN A 36 2.26 -3.46 14.65
C ASN A 36 2.94 -4.29 13.56
N ARG A 37 3.80 -3.67 12.77
CA ARG A 37 4.52 -4.38 11.71
C ARG A 37 5.91 -3.82 11.43
N ALA A 38 6.82 -4.69 11.02
CA ALA A 38 8.08 -4.31 10.39
C ALA A 38 7.90 -4.40 8.88
N ILE A 39 8.25 -3.36 8.16
CA ILE A 39 8.11 -3.23 6.70
C ILE A 39 9.52 -3.13 6.11
N LEU A 40 9.87 -4.03 5.20
CA LEU A 40 11.05 -3.88 4.36
C LEU A 40 10.67 -3.04 3.15
N ASN A 41 11.43 -1.99 2.87
CA ASN A 41 11.20 -1.09 1.74
C ASN A 41 12.30 -1.30 0.71
N LEU A 42 11.92 -1.73 -0.49
CA LEU A 42 12.79 -1.93 -1.64
C LEU A 42 12.32 -1.03 -2.77
N GLY A 43 13.16 -0.07 -3.16
CA GLY A 43 12.85 0.88 -4.23
C GLY A 43 13.78 0.71 -5.41
N PHE A 44 13.20 0.65 -6.59
CA PHE A 44 13.88 0.52 -7.87
C PHE A 44 13.40 1.62 -8.82
N GLU A 45 14.28 2.06 -9.72
CA GLU A 45 13.90 3.04 -10.73
C GLU A 45 14.59 2.78 -12.06
N ARG A 46 13.93 3.19 -13.13
CA ARG A 46 14.49 3.28 -14.46
C ARG A 46 13.72 4.33 -15.26
N ASP A 47 14.44 5.32 -15.77
CA ASP A 47 13.85 6.42 -16.51
C ASP A 47 12.67 7.08 -15.77
N ASN A 48 11.48 6.97 -16.31
CA ASN A 48 10.24 7.53 -15.73
C ASN A 48 9.45 6.53 -14.87
N LEU A 49 9.98 5.33 -14.68
CA LEU A 49 9.37 4.26 -13.86
C LEU A 49 10.07 4.13 -12.53
N ALA A 50 9.31 4.12 -11.45
CA ALA A 50 9.78 3.70 -10.13
C ALA A 50 8.90 2.55 -9.62
N LEU A 51 9.52 1.58 -8.96
CA LEU A 51 8.87 0.42 -8.37
C LEU A 51 9.21 0.36 -6.89
N MET A 52 8.20 0.26 -6.05
CA MET A 52 8.34 0.05 -4.62
C MET A 52 7.78 -1.32 -4.25
N ILE A 53 8.56 -2.16 -3.59
CA ILE A 53 8.16 -3.47 -3.07
C ILE A 53 8.27 -3.41 -1.55
N ARG A 54 7.18 -3.68 -0.85
CA ARG A 54 7.07 -3.55 0.59
C ARG A 54 6.48 -4.80 1.23
N PRO A 55 7.23 -5.89 1.42
CA PRO A 55 6.80 -6.96 2.29
C PRO A 55 6.83 -6.52 3.76
N TRP A 56 5.89 -7.03 4.56
CA TRP A 56 5.87 -6.77 6.00
C TRP A 56 5.65 -8.03 6.82
N TYR A 57 6.15 -7.96 8.04
CA TYR A 57 5.89 -8.90 9.12
C TYR A 57 5.06 -8.23 10.20
N ARG A 58 3.92 -8.83 10.56
CA ARG A 58 3.09 -8.41 11.67
C ARG A 58 3.68 -8.95 12.98
N PHE A 59 3.78 -8.10 13.98
CA PHE A 59 4.02 -8.53 15.35
C PHE A 59 2.68 -8.94 15.96
N ASP A 60 2.55 -10.19 16.35
CA ASP A 60 1.34 -10.67 17.00
C ASP A 60 1.24 -10.03 18.40
N GLU A 61 0.03 -9.60 18.76
CA GLU A 61 -0.30 -9.06 20.08
C GLU A 61 -0.82 -10.20 20.96
N ASN A 62 -0.88 -9.96 22.29
CA ASN A 62 -1.49 -10.94 23.18
C ASN A 62 -2.97 -11.14 22.80
N ALA A 63 -3.46 -12.37 22.84
CA ALA A 63 -4.82 -12.72 22.41
C ALA A 63 -5.94 -11.92 23.11
N LYS A 64 -5.66 -11.31 24.26
CA LYS A 64 -6.61 -10.45 25.00
C LYS A 64 -6.67 -9.02 24.44
N ASP A 65 -5.59 -8.58 23.79
CA ASP A 65 -5.42 -7.22 23.30
C ASP A 65 -5.52 -7.13 21.76
N ASP A 66 -5.51 -8.29 21.07
CA ASP A 66 -5.56 -8.39 19.62
C ASP A 66 -7.00 -8.25 19.11
N ASN A 67 -7.33 -7.04 18.67
CA ASN A 67 -8.66 -6.68 18.17
C ASN A 67 -8.91 -7.08 16.70
N ASN A 68 -7.88 -7.61 16.01
CA ASN A 68 -7.94 -7.95 14.59
C ASN A 68 -6.92 -9.06 14.22
N PRO A 69 -7.07 -10.27 14.79
CA PRO A 69 -6.08 -11.36 14.68
C PRO A 69 -5.88 -11.85 13.24
N ASP A 70 -6.87 -11.69 12.38
CA ASP A 70 -6.91 -12.10 10.99
C ASP A 70 -6.57 -10.99 9.98
N ILE A 71 -6.20 -9.79 10.42
CA ILE A 71 -5.94 -8.64 9.53
C ILE A 71 -4.94 -8.96 8.40
N LYS A 72 -3.93 -9.80 8.68
CA LYS A 72 -2.94 -10.23 7.68
C LYS A 72 -3.54 -11.04 6.52
N ASP A 73 -4.72 -11.64 6.74
CA ASP A 73 -5.38 -12.48 5.76
C ASP A 73 -6.17 -11.63 4.76
N TYR A 74 -6.56 -10.41 5.13
CA TYR A 74 -7.27 -9.44 4.28
C TYR A 74 -6.35 -8.34 3.76
N VAL A 75 -5.60 -7.68 4.63
CA VAL A 75 -4.68 -6.59 4.27
C VAL A 75 -3.40 -7.14 3.61
N GLY A 76 -3.13 -8.43 3.77
CA GLY A 76 -2.01 -9.09 3.11
C GLY A 76 -0.68 -9.00 3.86
N ARG A 77 0.38 -9.43 3.16
CA ARG A 77 1.75 -9.54 3.69
C ARG A 77 2.74 -8.61 3.00
N GLY A 78 2.25 -7.80 2.09
CA GLY A 78 3.06 -6.85 1.34
C GLY A 78 2.28 -6.19 0.22
N ASP A 79 2.84 -5.14 -0.32
CA ASP A 79 2.37 -4.49 -1.53
C ASP A 79 3.50 -4.24 -2.53
N ILE A 80 3.11 -4.07 -3.78
CA ILE A 80 3.96 -3.61 -4.87
C ILE A 80 3.28 -2.39 -5.46
N THR A 81 3.99 -1.27 -5.54
CA THR A 81 3.50 -0.05 -6.17
C THR A 81 4.42 0.37 -7.29
N ALA A 82 3.87 0.49 -8.49
CA ALA A 82 4.55 1.06 -9.65
C ALA A 82 4.12 2.52 -9.81
N PHE A 83 5.09 3.41 -10.00
CA PHE A 83 4.89 4.82 -10.32
C PHE A 83 5.44 5.08 -11.72
N TYR A 84 4.67 5.73 -12.55
CA TYR A 84 5.08 6.11 -13.88
C TYR A 84 4.74 7.57 -14.17
N ARG A 85 5.77 8.33 -14.57
CA ARG A 85 5.60 9.72 -14.99
C ARG A 85 5.76 9.85 -16.49
N LYS A 86 4.81 10.50 -17.13
CA LYS A 86 4.90 10.85 -18.54
C LYS A 86 4.39 12.28 -18.76
N ASP A 87 5.26 13.12 -19.27
CA ASP A 87 5.02 14.56 -19.37
C ASP A 87 4.62 15.12 -17.98
N ASP A 88 3.49 15.77 -17.86
CA ASP A 88 2.97 16.29 -16.59
C ASP A 88 1.94 15.37 -15.91
N HIS A 89 1.82 14.11 -16.37
CA HIS A 89 0.93 13.11 -15.80
C HIS A 89 1.69 12.16 -14.86
N ASP A 90 1.15 11.92 -13.69
CA ASP A 90 1.66 10.94 -12.73
C ASP A 90 0.64 9.80 -12.59
N PHE A 91 1.09 8.57 -12.74
CA PHE A 91 0.30 7.36 -12.58
C PHE A 91 0.88 6.53 -11.44
N SER A 92 0.02 5.91 -10.64
CA SER A 92 0.45 4.86 -9.73
C SER A 92 -0.50 3.65 -9.79
N LEU A 93 0.06 2.46 -9.63
CA LEU A 93 -0.67 1.21 -9.54
C LEU A 93 -0.14 0.43 -8.33
N MET A 94 -0.96 0.26 -7.32
CA MET A 94 -0.67 -0.57 -6.14
C MET A 94 -1.40 -1.90 -6.26
N LEU A 95 -0.66 -2.97 -5.99
CA LEU A 95 -1.17 -4.33 -5.87
C LEU A 95 -0.81 -4.87 -4.48
N ARG A 96 -1.77 -5.45 -3.80
CA ARG A 96 -1.62 -6.04 -2.47
C ARG A 96 -2.32 -7.40 -2.43
N HIS A 97 -1.73 -8.39 -1.73
CA HIS A 97 -2.28 -9.74 -1.67
C HIS A 97 -1.94 -10.46 -0.36
N SER A 98 -2.84 -11.31 0.10
CA SER A 98 -2.68 -12.14 1.30
C SER A 98 -1.65 -13.25 1.13
N LEU A 99 -1.32 -13.62 -0.11
CA LEU A 99 -0.50 -14.78 -0.49
C LEU A 99 -1.11 -16.12 -0.03
N LYS A 100 -2.43 -16.18 0.13
CA LYS A 100 -3.23 -17.37 0.39
C LYS A 100 -3.97 -17.80 -0.87
N ASP A 101 -4.41 -19.05 -0.93
CA ASP A 101 -5.16 -19.65 -2.03
C ASP A 101 -6.63 -19.84 -1.68
N GLY A 102 -7.48 -20.07 -2.70
CA GLY A 102 -8.90 -20.36 -2.55
C GLY A 102 -9.71 -19.21 -1.96
N ASP A 103 -10.65 -19.52 -1.08
CA ASP A 103 -11.56 -18.56 -0.47
C ASP A 103 -10.87 -17.57 0.48
N ASP A 104 -9.66 -17.90 0.94
CA ASP A 104 -8.79 -17.03 1.76
C ASP A 104 -7.92 -16.09 0.93
N SER A 105 -8.05 -16.12 -0.39
CA SER A 105 -7.32 -15.25 -1.32
C SER A 105 -7.91 -13.85 -1.32
N HIS A 106 -7.32 -12.94 -0.57
CA HIS A 106 -7.75 -11.55 -0.47
C HIS A 106 -6.65 -10.61 -0.96
N GLY A 107 -7.06 -9.49 -1.52
CA GLY A 107 -6.13 -8.49 -2.01
C GLY A 107 -6.80 -7.16 -2.30
N ALA A 108 -6.04 -6.24 -2.83
CA ALA A 108 -6.52 -4.95 -3.27
C ALA A 108 -5.71 -4.44 -4.46
N VAL A 109 -6.38 -3.70 -5.32
CA VAL A 109 -5.79 -2.93 -6.42
C VAL A 109 -6.20 -1.48 -6.24
N GLN A 110 -5.23 -0.57 -6.35
CA GLN A 110 -5.49 0.85 -6.39
C GLN A 110 -4.77 1.47 -7.58
N PHE A 111 -5.48 2.25 -8.35
CA PHE A 111 -4.94 3.05 -9.44
C PHE A 111 -5.18 4.51 -9.14
N ASP A 112 -4.12 5.32 -9.26
CA ASP A 112 -4.18 6.77 -9.12
C ASP A 112 -3.64 7.44 -10.38
N TRP A 113 -4.28 8.52 -10.78
CA TRP A 113 -3.85 9.36 -11.89
C TRP A 113 -3.95 10.83 -11.51
N SER A 114 -2.81 11.53 -11.56
CA SER A 114 -2.72 12.96 -11.37
C SER A 114 -2.39 13.62 -12.71
N PHE A 115 -3.17 14.64 -13.08
CA PHE A 115 -3.04 15.33 -14.36
C PHE A 115 -3.15 16.85 -14.20
N PRO A 116 -2.47 17.64 -15.05
CA PRO A 116 -2.54 19.09 -15.00
C PRO A 116 -3.91 19.57 -15.49
N ILE A 117 -4.46 20.61 -14.82
CA ILE A 117 -5.67 21.31 -15.25
C ILE A 117 -5.29 22.70 -15.75
N HIS A 118 -4.74 23.54 -14.87
CA HIS A 118 -4.33 24.90 -15.20
C HIS A 118 -3.32 25.43 -14.19
N GLY A 119 -2.18 25.96 -14.66
CA GLY A 119 -1.12 26.50 -13.82
C GLY A 119 -0.57 25.43 -12.86
N LYS A 120 -0.78 25.63 -11.56
CA LYS A 120 -0.37 24.66 -10.50
C LYS A 120 -1.49 23.70 -10.10
N LEU A 121 -2.70 23.89 -10.64
CA LEU A 121 -3.87 23.10 -10.29
C LEU A 121 -3.81 21.73 -10.97
N ARG A 122 -3.99 20.67 -10.21
CA ARG A 122 -3.97 19.29 -10.70
C ARG A 122 -5.31 18.59 -10.40
N GLY A 123 -5.79 17.84 -11.36
CA GLY A 123 -6.86 16.86 -11.17
C GLY A 123 -6.28 15.57 -10.63
N GLN A 124 -7.07 14.90 -9.80
CA GLN A 124 -6.75 13.60 -9.21
C GLN A 124 -7.91 12.64 -9.48
N PHE A 125 -7.60 11.46 -9.97
CA PHE A 125 -8.52 10.35 -10.14
C PHE A 125 -7.99 9.16 -9.37
N GLN A 126 -8.85 8.46 -8.63
CA GLN A 126 -8.50 7.24 -7.92
C GLN A 126 -9.57 6.17 -8.16
N LEU A 127 -9.11 4.96 -8.39
CA LEU A 127 -9.91 3.75 -8.40
C LEU A 127 -9.34 2.79 -7.37
N PHE A 128 -10.18 2.26 -6.49
CA PHE A 128 -9.82 1.21 -5.54
C PHE A 128 -10.81 0.05 -5.66
N ASP A 129 -10.28 -1.17 -5.63
CA ASP A 129 -11.07 -2.41 -5.47
C ASP A 129 -10.31 -3.38 -4.58
N GLY A 130 -10.96 -3.88 -3.53
CA GLY A 130 -10.37 -4.90 -2.67
C GLY A 130 -10.67 -4.73 -1.19
N TYR A 131 -9.82 -5.36 -0.38
CA TYR A 131 -9.91 -5.40 1.08
C TYR A 131 -8.94 -4.41 1.73
N GLY A 132 -9.24 -3.99 2.99
CA GLY A 132 -8.33 -3.15 3.78
C GLY A 132 -8.20 -1.72 3.25
N GLU A 133 -9.29 -1.15 2.77
CA GLU A 133 -9.42 0.27 2.45
C GLU A 133 -9.30 1.09 3.72
N SER A 134 -10.02 0.67 4.78
CA SER A 134 -9.92 1.26 6.10
C SER A 134 -9.54 0.21 7.14
N LEU A 135 -9.05 0.66 8.32
CA LEU A 135 -8.66 -0.26 9.38
C LEU A 135 -9.88 -0.89 10.08
N ILE A 136 -11.01 -0.20 10.13
CA ILE A 136 -12.24 -0.70 10.76
C ILE A 136 -12.91 -1.76 9.90
N ASP A 137 -12.87 -1.60 8.58
CA ASP A 137 -13.51 -2.46 7.58
C ASP A 137 -12.48 -3.28 6.80
N TYR A 138 -11.34 -3.63 7.42
CA TYR A 138 -10.26 -4.32 6.74
C TYR A 138 -10.68 -5.65 6.11
N ASN A 139 -11.69 -6.32 6.66
CA ASN A 139 -12.25 -7.59 6.23
C ASN A 139 -13.47 -7.46 5.29
N HIS A 140 -13.81 -6.25 4.86
CA HIS A 140 -14.85 -5.99 3.87
C HIS A 140 -14.23 -5.55 2.55
N ARG A 141 -14.78 -6.06 1.44
CA ARG A 141 -14.40 -5.61 0.11
C ARG A 141 -15.09 -4.31 -0.20
N ALA A 142 -14.31 -3.32 -0.63
CA ALA A 142 -14.81 -2.03 -1.08
C ALA A 142 -14.40 -1.79 -2.53
N THR A 143 -15.27 -1.15 -3.30
CA THR A 143 -14.96 -0.64 -4.64
C THR A 143 -15.42 0.80 -4.68
N TYR A 144 -14.52 1.72 -4.97
CA TYR A 144 -14.89 3.12 -5.13
C TYR A 144 -14.03 3.87 -6.15
N VAL A 145 -14.59 4.96 -6.63
CA VAL A 145 -13.95 5.90 -7.52
C VAL A 145 -13.97 7.27 -6.86
N GLY A 146 -12.82 7.93 -6.81
CA GLY A 146 -12.66 9.30 -6.31
C GLY A 146 -12.15 10.24 -7.39
N VAL A 147 -12.64 11.46 -7.40
CA VAL A 147 -12.12 12.56 -8.22
C VAL A 147 -12.06 13.81 -7.37
N TRP A 148 -10.90 14.47 -7.38
CA TRP A 148 -10.73 15.74 -6.66
C TRP A 148 -9.68 16.63 -7.35
N VAL A 149 -9.52 17.82 -6.82
CA VAL A 149 -8.57 18.82 -7.32
C VAL A 149 -7.65 19.23 -6.18
N SER A 150 -6.36 19.38 -6.47
CA SER A 150 -5.31 19.77 -5.53
C SER A 150 -4.42 20.89 -6.10
#